data_900bf8e94ac4e7d7c27cfc9c5db308e7
#
_entry.id   900bf8e94ac4e7d7c27cfc9c5db308e7
#
_cell.length_a   1.000
_cell.length_b   1.000
_cell.length_c   1.000
_cell.angle_alpha   90.00
_cell.angle_beta   90.00
_cell.angle_gamma   90.00
#
_symmetry.space_group_name_H-M   'P 1'
#
loop_
_entity.id
_entity.type
_entity.pdbx_description
1 polymer ?
#
loop_
_entity_poly.entity_id
_entity_poly.type
_entity_poly.pdbx_seq_one_letter_code
_entity_poly.pdbx_strand_id
1 'polypeptide(L)' 'MRKLILDTETTGLDYQKDRIIELACLEVIDNEYTDRKFHQYYNPDGVVISEQSEEIHGLSNSFLRKF' A
#
# COMPACT_ATOMS: atom_id res chain seq x y z
N MET A 1 7.64 5.64 -23.96
CA MET A 1 6.44 5.95 -23.14
C MET A 1 6.75 5.67 -21.66
N ARG A 2 6.42 6.60 -20.81
CA ARG A 2 6.58 6.43 -19.36
C ARG A 2 5.31 5.88 -18.75
N LYS A 3 5.46 4.85 -17.92
CA LYS A 3 4.35 4.25 -17.17
C LYS A 3 4.70 4.19 -15.69
N LEU A 4 3.70 4.34 -14.84
CA LEU A 4 3.83 4.13 -13.40
C LEU A 4 2.95 2.94 -13.03
N ILE A 5 3.55 1.97 -12.35
CA ILE A 5 2.83 0.80 -11.86
C ILE A 5 2.61 1.00 -10.37
N LEU A 6 1.35 1.06 -9.98
CA LEU A 6 0.95 1.30 -8.59
C LEU A 6 0.38 0.04 -7.98
N ASP A 7 0.74 -0.19 -6.72
CA ASP A 7 0.15 -1.24 -5.91
C ASP A 7 -0.13 -0.68 -4.53
N THR A 8 -1.30 -1.02 -3.97
CA THR A 8 -1.70 -0.55 -2.66
C THR A 8 -2.19 -1.70 -1.80
N GLU A 9 -1.98 -1.57 -0.49
CA GLU A 9 -2.63 -2.40 0.51
C GLU A 9 -3.47 -1.51 1.41
N THR A 10 -4.60 -2.04 1.88
CA THR A 10 -5.59 -1.26 2.65
C THR A 10 -6.01 -1.99 3.92
N THR A 11 -6.71 -1.25 4.80
CA THR A 11 -7.26 -1.84 6.03
C THR A 11 -8.44 -2.78 5.74
N GLY A 12 -9.11 -2.63 4.61
CA GLY A 12 -10.27 -3.43 4.23
C GLY A 12 -10.80 -3.02 2.86
N LEU A 13 -12.03 -3.45 2.56
CA LEU A 13 -12.61 -3.29 1.22
C LEU A 13 -13.61 -2.13 1.11
N ASP A 14 -13.87 -1.40 2.18
CA ASP A 14 -14.81 -0.28 2.17
C ASP A 14 -14.09 1.03 1.84
N TYR A 15 -14.21 1.50 0.60
CA TYR A 15 -13.51 2.69 0.14
C TYR A 15 -13.89 3.97 0.89
N GLN A 16 -15.02 3.98 1.60
CA GLN A 16 -15.46 5.16 2.34
C GLN A 16 -14.80 5.29 3.71
N LYS A 17 -14.44 4.17 4.33
CA LYS A 17 -13.87 4.17 5.69
C LYS A 17 -12.52 3.52 5.80
N ASP A 18 -12.17 2.62 4.88
CA ASP A 18 -10.88 1.96 4.90
C ASP A 18 -9.79 2.88 4.35
N ARG A 19 -8.55 2.63 4.77
CA ARG A 19 -7.43 3.49 4.46
C ARG A 19 -6.33 2.72 3.77
N ILE A 20 -5.59 3.43 2.93
CA ILE A 20 -4.37 2.88 2.32
C ILE A 20 -3.31 2.83 3.42
N ILE A 21 -2.66 1.68 3.57
CA ILE A 21 -1.61 1.46 4.56
C ILE A 21 -0.25 1.16 3.93
N GLU A 22 -0.24 0.83 2.66
CA GLU A 22 1.00 0.68 1.90
C GLU A 22 0.77 1.15 0.47
N LEU A 23 1.74 1.90 -0.06
CA LEU A 23 1.75 2.33 -1.46
C LEU A 23 3.11 2.03 -2.05
N ALA A 24 3.12 1.31 -3.16
CA ALA A 24 4.33 1.06 -3.94
C ALA A 24 4.12 1.57 -5.37
N CYS A 25 5.18 2.13 -5.93
CA CYS A 25 5.13 2.64 -7.30
C CYS A 25 6.45 2.33 -7.99
N LEU A 26 6.36 1.79 -9.19
CA LEU A 26 7.51 1.50 -10.05
C LEU A 26 7.41 2.31 -11.33
N GLU A 27 8.55 2.80 -11.81
CA GLU A 27 8.61 3.50 -13.09
C GLU A 27 9.07 2.56 -14.19
N VAL A 28 8.37 2.62 -15.33
CA VAL A 28 8.71 1.87 -16.54
C VAL A 28 8.84 2.87 -17.69
N ILE A 29 9.95 2.87 -18.40
CA ILE A 29 10.15 3.69 -19.60
C ILE A 29 10.50 2.76 -20.75
N ASP A 30 9.73 2.85 -21.82
CA ASP A 30 9.91 2.06 -23.05
C ASP A 30 10.02 0.56 -22.76
N ASN A 31 9.09 0.07 -21.92
CA ASN A 31 8.96 -1.34 -21.52
C ASN A 31 10.10 -1.88 -20.64
N GLU A 32 10.90 -1.01 -20.07
CA GLU A 32 11.96 -1.41 -19.15
C GLU A 32 11.80 -0.71 -17.81
N TYR A 33 12.01 -1.46 -16.72
CA TYR A 33 12.03 -0.87 -15.39
C TYR A 33 13.23 0.06 -15.27
N THR A 34 12.97 1.23 -14.71
CA THR A 34 14.05 2.13 -14.29
C THR A 34 14.36 1.80 -12.84
N ASP A 35 15.39 2.39 -12.27
CA ASP A 35 15.68 2.19 -10.86
C ASP A 35 14.84 3.12 -9.95
N ARG A 36 13.92 3.88 -10.54
CA ARG A 36 13.05 4.77 -9.78
C ARG A 36 11.88 4.01 -9.20
N LYS A 37 11.75 4.06 -7.89
CA LYS A 37 10.64 3.43 -7.18
C LYS A 37 10.30 4.25 -5.95
N PHE A 38 9.04 4.17 -5.54
CA PHE A 38 8.52 4.76 -4.32
C PHE A 38 7.89 3.65 -3.49
N HIS A 39 8.12 3.68 -2.17
CA HIS A 39 7.48 2.73 -1.26
C HIS A 39 7.28 3.41 0.08
N GLN A 40 6.05 3.35 0.60
CA GLN A 40 5.71 3.98 1.86
C GLN A 40 4.63 3.20 2.58
N TYR A 41 4.78 3.06 3.89
CA TYR A 41 3.73 2.61 4.78
C TYR A 41 3.03 3.82 5.38
N TYR A 42 1.77 3.64 5.77
CA TYR A 42 0.97 4.70 6.39
C TYR A 42 0.28 4.17 7.64
N ASN A 43 0.16 5.03 8.64
CA ASN A 43 -0.61 4.72 9.84
C ASN A 43 -2.10 4.69 9.49
N PRO A 44 -2.85 3.67 9.89
CA PRO A 44 -4.29 3.59 9.56
C PRO A 44 -5.18 4.56 10.33
N ASP A 45 -4.63 5.43 11.18
CA ASP A 45 -5.37 6.49 11.91
C ASP A 45 -6.59 5.95 12.68
N GLY A 46 -6.39 4.89 13.44
CA GLY A 46 -7.43 4.31 14.27
C GLY A 46 -8.33 3.30 13.58
N VAL A 47 -8.21 3.13 12.26
CA VAL A 47 -8.98 2.11 11.55
C VAL A 47 -8.35 0.74 11.80
N VAL A 48 -9.17 -0.22 12.23
CA VAL A 48 -8.71 -1.58 12.48
C VAL A 48 -8.61 -2.35 11.17
N ILE A 49 -7.46 -2.98 10.94
CA ILE A 49 -7.25 -3.79 9.74
C ILE A 49 -8.11 -5.05 9.86
N SER A 50 -8.90 -5.36 8.82
CA SER A 50 -9.71 -6.58 8.82
C SER A 50 -8.82 -7.82 8.81
N GLU A 51 -9.31 -8.91 9.42
CA GLU A 51 -8.57 -10.18 9.41
C GLU A 51 -8.26 -10.65 8.01
N GLN A 52 -9.22 -10.50 7.09
CA GLN A 52 -9.05 -10.91 5.70
C GLN A 52 -7.93 -10.14 5.02
N SER A 53 -7.86 -8.84 5.25
CA SER A 53 -6.81 -8.00 4.67
C SER A 53 -5.45 -8.36 5.26
N GLU A 54 -5.36 -8.54 6.57
CA GLU A 54 -4.11 -8.90 7.22
C GLU A 54 -3.59 -10.26 6.76
N GLU A 55 -4.48 -11.23 6.53
CA GLU A 55 -4.09 -12.54 5.98
C GLU A 55 -3.44 -12.42 4.61
N ILE A 56 -3.90 -11.45 3.81
CA ILE A 56 -3.38 -11.25 2.46
C ILE A 56 -2.03 -10.53 2.46
N HIS A 57 -1.91 -9.42 3.20
CA HIS A 57 -0.70 -8.58 3.12
C HIS A 57 0.23 -8.69 4.32
N GLY A 58 -0.21 -9.30 5.42
CA GLY A 58 0.64 -9.51 6.60
C GLY A 58 0.96 -8.25 7.41
N LEU A 59 0.27 -7.12 7.13
CA LEU A 59 0.52 -5.86 7.84
C LEU A 59 -0.46 -5.74 9.01
N SER A 60 0.06 -5.51 10.22
CA SER A 60 -0.74 -5.38 11.41
C SER A 60 -0.87 -3.93 11.85
N ASN A 61 -1.91 -3.63 12.62
CA ASN A 61 -2.04 -2.31 13.25
C ASN A 61 -0.83 -1.99 14.12
N SER A 62 -0.32 -2.99 14.82
CA SER A 62 0.85 -2.85 15.68
C SER A 62 2.09 -2.40 14.90
N PHE A 63 2.36 -3.02 13.76
CA PHE A 63 3.48 -2.66 12.91
C PHE A 63 3.35 -1.23 12.37
N LEU A 64 2.13 -0.84 11.98
CA LEU A 64 1.90 0.44 11.31
C LEU A 64 1.82 1.64 12.26
N ARG A 65 1.80 1.42 13.57
CA ARG A 65 1.76 2.54 14.55
C ARG A 65 2.93 3.49 14.45
N LYS A 66 4.06 3.02 13.96
CA LYS A 66 5.28 3.82 13.87
C LYS A 66 5.36 4.71 12.62
N PHE A 67 4.37 4.64 11.78
CA PHE A 67 4.35 5.45 10.55
C PHE A 67 3.41 6.63 10.60
#